data_ff7a3ec6dd2874c14905c0480b6c6d52
#
_entry.id   ff7a3ec6dd2874c14905c0480b6c6d52
#
_cell.length_a   1.000
_cell.length_b   1.000
_cell.length_c   1.000
_cell.angle_alpha   90.00
_cell.angle_beta   90.00
_cell.angle_gamma   90.00
#
_symmetry.space_group_name_H-M   'P 1'
#
loop_
_entity.id
_entity.type
_entity.pdbx_description
1 polymer ?
#
loop_
_entity_poly.entity_id
_entity_poly.type
_entity_poly.pdbx_seq_one_letter_code
_entity_poly.pdbx_strand_id
1 'polypeptide(L)'
;MKILILTIATNKYIQFVERLYDNIEEKFLNGHEIQGLLFTEHDVETSDNIKVSQIDHEPWPMPTLKRYNYFVKEKDHISQFDYCYYFDVDMGIVSNVGDEVLGDLVATMHPYQSFYPKEQRTYDRNPKSLAYVPPGEEGELYYAGGFNGGSTKRFLE
;
A
#
# COMPACT_ATOMS: atom_id res chain seq x y z
N MET A 1 7.83 -17.64 -4.73
CA MET A 1 8.26 -16.55 -3.82
C MET A 1 7.19 -16.31 -2.80
N LYS A 2 7.55 -15.75 -1.64
CA LYS A 2 6.61 -15.35 -0.60
C LYS A 2 6.31 -13.86 -0.72
N ILE A 3 5.04 -13.52 -0.82
CA ILE A 3 4.57 -12.16 -1.06
C ILE A 3 3.62 -11.74 0.06
N LEU A 4 3.84 -10.56 0.62
CA LEU A 4 2.99 -10.00 1.65
C LEU A 4 2.18 -8.82 1.11
N ILE A 5 0.88 -8.85 1.36
CA ILE A 5 -0.02 -7.75 1.05
C ILE A 5 -0.32 -6.98 2.33
N LEU A 6 0.02 -5.70 2.33
CA LEU A 6 -0.22 -4.76 3.42
C LEU A 6 -1.50 -3.98 3.14
N THR A 7 -2.43 -3.95 4.08
CA THR A 7 -3.71 -3.25 3.92
C THR A 7 -4.11 -2.60 5.23
N ILE A 8 -4.63 -1.38 5.17
CA ILE A 8 -5.19 -0.67 6.32
C ILE A 8 -6.69 -0.51 6.10
N ALA A 9 -7.50 -1.03 7.02
CA ALA A 9 -8.96 -0.96 6.94
C ALA A 9 -9.54 -0.52 8.28
N THR A 10 -9.84 0.76 8.41
CA THR A 10 -10.41 1.36 9.61
C THR A 10 -11.87 1.77 9.39
N ASN A 11 -12.66 1.85 10.47
CA ASN A 11 -14.05 2.27 10.43
C ASN A 11 -14.84 1.46 9.37
N LYS A 12 -15.66 2.12 8.58
CA LYS A 12 -16.49 1.49 7.53
C LYS A 12 -15.68 0.80 6.41
N TYR A 13 -14.40 1.09 6.28
CA TYR A 13 -13.56 0.52 5.24
C TYR A 13 -13.29 -0.98 5.45
N ILE A 14 -13.52 -1.51 6.64
CA ILE A 14 -13.43 -2.95 6.91
C ILE A 14 -14.30 -3.79 5.96
N GLN A 15 -15.42 -3.24 5.48
CA GLN A 15 -16.34 -3.90 4.53
C GLN A 15 -15.70 -4.23 3.17
N PHE A 16 -14.57 -3.63 2.82
CA PHE A 16 -13.90 -3.84 1.53
C PHE A 16 -12.82 -4.94 1.58
N VAL A 17 -12.46 -5.41 2.77
CA VAL A 17 -11.35 -6.35 2.97
C VAL A 17 -11.58 -7.65 2.19
N GLU A 18 -12.72 -8.30 2.38
CA GLU A 18 -13.05 -9.55 1.71
C GLU A 18 -12.93 -9.41 0.19
N ARG A 19 -13.58 -8.41 -0.39
CA ARG A 19 -13.51 -8.15 -1.84
C ARG A 19 -12.10 -7.93 -2.35
N LEU A 20 -11.26 -7.20 -1.60
CA LEU A 20 -9.89 -6.95 -2.02
C LEU A 20 -9.08 -8.25 -2.04
N TYR A 21 -9.18 -9.06 -0.99
CA TYR A 21 -8.41 -10.30 -0.92
C TYR A 21 -8.91 -11.36 -1.91
N ASP A 22 -10.20 -11.43 -2.21
CA ASP A 22 -10.75 -12.24 -3.31
C ASP A 22 -10.15 -11.84 -4.66
N ASN A 23 -10.04 -10.53 -4.92
CA ASN A 23 -9.41 -10.03 -6.15
C ASN A 23 -7.91 -10.33 -6.21
N ILE A 24 -7.21 -10.25 -5.07
CA ILE A 24 -5.78 -10.60 -4.98
C ILE A 24 -5.59 -12.09 -5.29
N GLU A 25 -6.36 -12.96 -4.67
CA GLU A 25 -6.29 -14.40 -4.90
C GLU A 25 -6.60 -14.76 -6.35
N GLU A 26 -7.58 -14.10 -6.96
CA GLU A 26 -7.98 -14.36 -8.35
C GLU A 26 -6.98 -13.83 -9.38
N LYS A 27 -6.38 -12.63 -9.15
CA LYS A 27 -5.77 -11.83 -10.21
C LYS A 27 -4.35 -11.32 -9.95
N PHE A 28 -3.82 -11.43 -8.74
CA PHE A 28 -2.54 -10.81 -8.40
C PHE A 28 -1.45 -11.87 -8.17
N LEU A 29 -0.39 -11.83 -8.97
CA LEU A 29 0.80 -12.67 -8.83
C LEU A 29 0.47 -14.17 -8.66
N ASN A 30 -0.44 -14.68 -9.48
CA ASN A 30 -0.85 -16.08 -9.45
C ASN A 30 0.37 -17.01 -9.63
N GLY A 31 0.44 -18.07 -8.80
CA GLY A 31 1.57 -19.00 -8.76
C GLY A 31 2.61 -18.67 -7.68
N HIS A 32 2.39 -17.63 -6.90
CA HIS A 32 3.20 -17.28 -5.73
C HIS A 32 2.43 -17.56 -4.42
N GLU A 33 3.16 -17.67 -3.31
CA GLU A 33 2.58 -17.79 -1.98
C GLU A 33 2.24 -16.38 -1.48
N ILE A 34 0.95 -16.07 -1.36
CA ILE A 34 0.47 -14.74 -0.95
C ILE A 34 -0.12 -14.82 0.45
N GLN A 35 0.32 -13.90 1.31
CA GLN A 35 -0.25 -13.70 2.63
C GLN A 35 -0.65 -12.23 2.81
N GLY A 36 -1.61 -11.99 3.71
CA GLY A 36 -2.08 -10.66 4.08
C GLY A 36 -1.60 -10.22 5.45
N LEU A 37 -1.37 -8.91 5.60
CA LEU A 37 -1.23 -8.24 6.88
C LEU A 37 -2.21 -7.07 6.93
N LEU A 38 -3.29 -7.27 7.67
CA LEU A 38 -4.37 -6.32 7.81
C LEU A 38 -4.21 -5.51 9.09
N PHE A 39 -4.10 -4.19 8.95
CA PHE A 39 -4.10 -3.24 10.07
C PHE A 39 -5.52 -2.70 10.27
N THR A 40 -6.11 -2.94 11.43
CA THR A 40 -7.48 -2.53 11.74
C THR A 40 -7.69 -2.37 13.24
N GLU A 41 -8.66 -1.56 13.64
CA GLU A 41 -9.15 -1.48 15.02
C GLU A 41 -10.27 -2.49 15.32
N HIS A 42 -10.77 -3.16 14.29
CA HIS A 42 -11.85 -4.13 14.45
C HIS A 42 -11.34 -5.50 14.91
N ASP A 43 -12.11 -6.14 15.78
CA ASP A 43 -11.93 -7.56 16.09
C ASP A 43 -12.64 -8.37 15.00
N VAL A 44 -11.86 -8.91 14.07
CA VAL A 44 -12.37 -9.60 12.89
C VAL A 44 -11.72 -10.98 12.75
N GLU A 45 -12.55 -11.96 12.39
CA GLU A 45 -12.06 -13.25 11.92
C GLU A 45 -11.67 -13.12 10.44
N THR A 46 -10.51 -13.61 10.10
CA THR A 46 -9.96 -13.62 8.74
C THR A 46 -9.58 -15.04 8.33
N SER A 47 -9.31 -15.26 7.06
CA SER A 47 -8.74 -16.53 6.58
C SER A 47 -7.32 -16.73 7.15
N ASP A 48 -6.87 -17.99 7.22
CA ASP A 48 -5.58 -18.39 7.82
C ASP A 48 -4.36 -17.70 7.17
N ASN A 49 -4.50 -17.22 5.95
CA ASN A 49 -3.45 -16.51 5.23
C ASN A 49 -3.44 -15.00 5.46
N ILE A 50 -4.32 -14.45 6.32
CA ILE A 50 -4.37 -13.03 6.66
C ILE A 50 -4.11 -12.85 8.16
N LYS A 51 -2.95 -12.29 8.49
CA LYS A 51 -2.62 -11.88 9.85
C LYS A 51 -3.26 -10.51 10.13
N VAL A 52 -3.91 -10.38 11.29
CA VAL A 52 -4.44 -9.11 11.78
C VAL A 52 -3.45 -8.46 12.74
N SER A 53 -3.11 -7.20 12.50
CA SER A 53 -2.35 -6.34 13.40
C SER A 53 -3.27 -5.25 13.92
N GLN A 54 -3.55 -5.28 15.23
CA GLN A 54 -4.44 -4.32 15.87
C GLN A 54 -3.81 -2.93 15.94
N ILE A 55 -4.58 -1.93 15.52
CA ILE A 55 -4.23 -0.51 15.62
C ILE A 55 -5.33 0.26 16.31
N ASP A 56 -5.01 1.42 16.88
CA ASP A 56 -6.02 2.30 17.46
C ASP A 56 -6.85 2.97 16.35
N HIS A 57 -8.15 3.16 16.63
CA HIS A 57 -8.99 3.96 15.75
C HIS A 57 -8.55 5.43 15.74
N GLU A 58 -8.31 5.96 14.55
CA GLU A 58 -7.99 7.37 14.35
C GLU A 58 -8.82 7.92 13.18
N PRO A 59 -9.28 9.18 13.27
CA PRO A 59 -10.03 9.80 12.17
C PRO A 59 -9.12 10.04 10.95
N TRP A 60 -9.73 10.07 9.77
CA TRP A 60 -9.02 10.52 8.57
C TRP A 60 -8.47 11.94 8.77
N PRO A 61 -7.24 12.26 8.33
CA PRO A 61 -6.36 11.47 7.45
C PRO A 61 -5.30 10.63 8.17
N MET A 62 -5.41 10.42 9.49
CA MET A 62 -4.36 9.80 10.29
C MET A 62 -3.94 8.39 9.82
N PRO A 63 -4.86 7.46 9.43
CA PRO A 63 -4.45 6.15 8.92
C PRO A 63 -3.53 6.25 7.69
N THR A 64 -3.78 7.21 6.80
CA THR A 64 -2.93 7.46 5.63
C THR A 64 -1.58 8.06 6.03
N LEU A 65 -1.55 9.03 6.93
CA LEU A 65 -0.31 9.71 7.36
C LEU A 65 0.60 8.81 8.20
N LYS A 66 0.00 7.90 8.99
CA LYS A 66 0.72 6.97 9.89
C LYS A 66 1.01 5.61 9.24
N ARG A 67 0.67 5.39 8.01
CA ARG A 67 0.80 4.13 7.28
C ARG A 67 2.13 3.44 7.54
N TYR A 68 3.22 4.13 7.28
CA TYR A 68 4.56 3.57 7.46
C TYR A 68 4.94 3.33 8.93
N ASN A 69 4.35 4.06 9.87
CA ASN A 69 4.55 3.79 11.29
C ASN A 69 3.96 2.43 11.70
N TYR A 70 2.82 2.05 11.10
CA TYR A 70 2.26 0.72 11.30
C TYR A 70 3.15 -0.37 10.69
N PHE A 71 3.68 -0.15 9.49
CA PHE A 71 4.57 -1.12 8.83
C PHE A 71 5.87 -1.33 9.61
N VAL A 72 6.46 -0.26 10.14
CA VAL A 72 7.69 -0.35 10.96
C VAL A 72 7.48 -1.18 12.23
N LYS A 73 6.29 -1.13 12.85
CA LYS A 73 5.97 -1.96 14.02
C LYS A 73 5.95 -3.46 13.69
N GLU A 74 5.61 -3.82 12.47
CA GLU A 74 5.56 -5.19 11.98
C GLU A 74 6.80 -5.57 11.13
N LYS A 75 7.87 -4.79 11.19
CA LYS A 75 9.07 -4.95 10.35
C LYS A 75 9.63 -6.37 10.38
N ASP A 76 9.70 -7.00 11.56
CA ASP A 76 10.25 -8.35 11.71
C ASP A 76 9.38 -9.40 11.00
N HIS A 77 8.07 -9.21 10.99
CA HIS A 77 7.16 -10.07 10.23
C HIS A 77 7.28 -9.81 8.72
N ILE A 78 7.23 -8.55 8.31
CA ILE A 78 7.35 -8.15 6.91
C ILE A 78 8.65 -8.66 6.30
N SER A 79 9.76 -8.63 7.04
CA SER A 79 11.08 -9.07 6.56
C SER A 79 11.20 -10.57 6.21
N GLN A 80 10.18 -11.37 6.55
CA GLN A 80 10.15 -12.81 6.23
C GLN A 80 9.68 -13.10 4.79
N PHE A 81 9.26 -12.08 4.06
CA PHE A 81 8.73 -12.19 2.71
C PHE A 81 9.73 -11.65 1.68
N ASP A 82 9.68 -12.19 0.45
CA ASP A 82 10.55 -11.76 -0.65
C ASP A 82 10.11 -10.38 -1.18
N TYR A 83 8.79 -10.19 -1.30
CA TYR A 83 8.15 -8.96 -1.78
C TYR A 83 7.03 -8.55 -0.85
N CYS A 84 6.80 -7.23 -0.75
CA CYS A 84 5.63 -6.69 -0.08
C CYS A 84 4.99 -5.56 -0.88
N TYR A 85 3.67 -5.51 -0.88
CA TYR A 85 2.88 -4.50 -1.59
C TYR A 85 1.79 -3.95 -0.69
N TYR A 86 1.64 -2.65 -0.69
CA TYR A 86 0.53 -1.97 -0.07
C TYR A 86 -0.61 -1.76 -1.07
N PHE A 87 -1.82 -2.05 -0.64
CA PHE A 87 -3.06 -1.71 -1.34
C PHE A 87 -3.97 -0.87 -0.44
N ASP A 88 -4.51 0.24 -0.97
CA ASP A 88 -5.70 0.84 -0.36
C ASP A 88 -6.85 -0.17 -0.42
N VAL A 89 -7.54 -0.38 0.70
CA VAL A 89 -8.52 -1.47 0.84
C VAL A 89 -9.73 -1.36 -0.10
N ASP A 90 -10.04 -0.16 -0.57
CA ASP A 90 -11.14 0.12 -1.49
C ASP A 90 -10.77 0.00 -2.98
N MET A 91 -9.54 -0.44 -3.28
CA MET A 91 -9.12 -0.77 -4.64
C MET A 91 -9.75 -2.07 -5.14
N GLY A 92 -9.82 -2.21 -6.48
CA GLY A 92 -10.20 -3.44 -7.15
C GLY A 92 -9.23 -3.76 -8.27
N ILE A 93 -8.84 -5.04 -8.37
CA ILE A 93 -7.97 -5.53 -9.44
C ILE A 93 -8.87 -5.96 -10.61
N VAL A 94 -8.80 -5.25 -11.73
CA VAL A 94 -9.72 -5.44 -12.87
C VAL A 94 -9.18 -6.40 -13.93
N SER A 95 -7.86 -6.68 -13.91
CA SER A 95 -7.19 -7.62 -14.83
C SER A 95 -6.06 -8.34 -14.11
N ASN A 96 -5.59 -9.44 -14.68
CA ASN A 96 -4.46 -10.18 -14.11
C ASN A 96 -3.22 -9.29 -14.04
N VAL A 97 -2.54 -9.36 -12.90
CA VAL A 97 -1.25 -8.72 -12.62
C VAL A 97 -0.24 -9.84 -12.33
N GLY A 98 0.77 -9.95 -13.17
CA GLY A 98 1.79 -10.99 -13.10
C GLY A 98 3.15 -10.47 -12.62
N ASP A 99 4.20 -11.14 -13.06
CA ASP A 99 5.58 -10.90 -12.64
C ASP A 99 6.13 -9.51 -13.06
N GLU A 100 5.40 -8.75 -13.87
CA GLU A 100 5.76 -7.39 -14.26
C GLU A 100 5.87 -6.42 -13.09
N VAL A 101 5.29 -6.75 -11.92
CA VAL A 101 5.39 -5.94 -10.70
C VAL A 101 6.51 -6.40 -9.76
N LEU A 102 7.27 -7.46 -10.11
CA LEU A 102 8.39 -7.95 -9.30
C LEU A 102 9.64 -7.09 -9.52
N GLY A 103 9.61 -5.89 -8.99
CA GLY A 103 10.70 -4.90 -9.05
C GLY A 103 11.23 -4.52 -7.68
N ASP A 104 12.35 -3.81 -7.63
CA ASP A 104 12.93 -3.32 -6.37
C ASP A 104 12.01 -2.34 -5.67
N LEU A 105 11.50 -1.34 -6.41
CA LEU A 105 10.44 -0.44 -5.98
C LEU A 105 9.43 -0.28 -7.12
N VAL A 106 8.17 -0.45 -6.79
CA VAL A 106 7.04 -0.38 -7.72
C VAL A 106 6.00 0.59 -7.20
N ALA A 107 5.49 1.42 -8.07
CA ALA A 107 4.38 2.33 -7.76
C ALA A 107 3.54 2.58 -9.02
N THR A 108 2.25 2.84 -8.83
CA THR A 108 1.35 3.16 -9.93
C THR A 108 1.36 4.65 -10.23
N MET A 109 1.50 5.01 -11.49
CA MET A 109 1.33 6.39 -11.94
C MET A 109 -0.09 6.88 -11.63
N HIS A 110 -0.20 8.05 -11.02
CA HIS A 110 -1.51 8.63 -10.71
C HIS A 110 -2.24 9.04 -12.00
N PRO A 111 -3.47 8.54 -12.25
CA PRO A 111 -4.13 8.66 -13.56
C PRO A 111 -4.48 10.11 -13.96
N TYR A 112 -4.56 11.03 -13.00
CA TYR A 112 -4.88 12.44 -13.28
C TYR A 112 -3.67 13.36 -13.04
N GLN A 113 -3.03 13.26 -11.86
CA GLN A 113 -1.96 14.17 -11.45
C GLN A 113 -0.76 14.13 -12.40
N SER A 114 -0.44 12.97 -12.97
CA SER A 114 0.67 12.84 -13.92
C SER A 114 0.46 13.59 -15.23
N PHE A 115 -0.79 13.91 -15.60
CA PHE A 115 -1.13 14.67 -16.81
C PHE A 115 -1.27 16.18 -16.55
N TYR A 116 -1.27 16.61 -15.28
CA TYR A 116 -1.26 18.04 -14.99
C TYR A 116 0.14 18.65 -15.16
N PRO A 117 0.25 19.93 -15.51
CA PRO A 117 1.49 20.68 -15.38
C PRO A 117 2.10 20.47 -13.99
N LYS A 118 3.43 20.32 -13.92
CA LYS A 118 4.12 19.95 -12.66
C LYS A 118 3.79 20.89 -11.50
N GLU A 119 3.62 22.17 -11.79
CA GLU A 119 3.31 23.22 -10.82
C GLU A 119 1.89 23.10 -10.23
N GLN A 120 1.01 22.38 -10.91
CA GLN A 120 -0.40 22.18 -10.49
C GLN A 120 -0.59 20.87 -9.74
N ARG A 121 0.43 20.02 -9.64
CA ARG A 121 0.38 18.75 -8.91
C ARG A 121 0.35 18.99 -7.40
N THR A 122 -0.36 18.12 -6.69
CA THR A 122 -0.61 18.27 -5.24
C THR A 122 0.56 17.75 -4.37
N TYR A 123 1.77 18.23 -4.65
CA TYR A 123 2.92 17.94 -3.77
C TYR A 123 2.79 18.67 -2.44
N ASP A 124 3.43 18.13 -1.40
CA ASP A 124 3.59 18.85 -0.14
C ASP A 124 4.53 20.05 -0.34
N ARG A 125 3.98 21.25 -0.17
CA ARG A 125 4.67 22.52 -0.34
C ARG A 125 5.06 23.18 0.98
N ASN A 126 4.87 22.49 2.11
CA ASN A 126 5.31 22.98 3.41
C ASN A 126 6.81 22.71 3.61
N PRO A 127 7.68 23.74 3.66
CA PRO A 127 9.14 23.55 3.79
C PRO A 127 9.59 22.94 5.14
N LYS A 128 8.66 22.79 6.09
CA LYS A 128 8.92 22.10 7.37
C LYS A 128 8.58 20.62 7.31
N SER A 129 7.97 20.14 6.24
CA SER A 129 7.63 18.74 6.05
C SER A 129 8.82 17.96 5.51
N LEU A 130 8.99 16.72 5.97
CA LEU A 130 9.95 15.78 5.40
C LEU A 130 9.57 15.32 3.98
N ALA A 131 8.30 15.49 3.60
CA ALA A 131 7.79 15.20 2.26
C ALA A 131 7.76 16.43 1.34
N TYR A 132 8.41 17.54 1.75
CA TYR A 132 8.46 18.77 0.98
C TYR A 132 9.11 18.54 -0.39
N VAL A 133 8.41 18.97 -1.43
CA VAL A 133 8.94 19.03 -2.80
C VAL A 133 9.03 20.51 -3.20
N PRO A 134 10.25 21.06 -3.36
CA PRO A 134 10.43 22.46 -3.79
C PRO A 134 9.83 22.71 -5.18
N PRO A 135 9.33 23.90 -5.46
CA PRO A 135 8.99 24.32 -6.82
C PRO A 135 10.19 24.15 -7.77
N GLY A 136 9.97 23.50 -8.90
CA GLY A 136 11.01 23.21 -9.89
C GLY A 136 11.75 21.88 -9.68
N GLU A 137 11.52 21.19 -8.57
CA GLU A 137 12.09 19.85 -8.29
C GLU A 137 11.05 18.70 -8.44
N GLU A 138 9.91 19.01 -9.06
CA GLU A 138 8.89 18.01 -9.35
C GLU A 138 9.41 16.93 -10.29
N GLY A 139 9.16 15.67 -9.94
CA GLY A 139 9.46 14.53 -10.80
C GLY A 139 8.67 14.54 -12.12
N GLU A 140 9.13 13.76 -13.10
CA GLU A 140 8.40 13.59 -14.36
C GLU A 140 7.02 12.93 -14.14
N LEU A 141 6.95 11.97 -13.24
CA LEU A 141 5.72 11.24 -12.91
C LEU A 141 5.25 11.60 -11.50
N TYR A 142 3.94 11.55 -11.30
CA TYR A 142 3.30 11.64 -10.00
C TYR A 142 2.69 10.27 -9.67
N TYR A 143 3.09 9.68 -8.56
CA TYR A 143 2.65 8.34 -8.18
C TYR A 143 1.43 8.39 -7.25
N ALA A 144 0.53 7.43 -7.44
CA ALA A 144 -0.62 7.22 -6.56
C ALA A 144 -0.19 6.49 -5.28
N GLY A 145 -0.77 6.90 -4.15
CA GLY A 145 -0.50 6.25 -2.86
C GLY A 145 -1.25 4.93 -2.64
N GLY A 146 -2.20 4.60 -3.51
CA GLY A 146 -3.08 3.44 -3.32
C GLY A 146 -2.47 2.08 -3.63
N PHE A 147 -1.41 2.05 -4.45
CA PHE A 147 -0.62 0.84 -4.72
C PHE A 147 0.85 1.20 -4.82
N ASN A 148 1.65 0.56 -3.99
CA ASN A 148 3.11 0.64 -4.04
C ASN A 148 3.74 -0.54 -3.30
N GLY A 149 5.01 -0.85 -3.59
CA GLY A 149 5.72 -1.96 -2.97
C GLY A 149 7.01 -2.29 -3.69
N GLY A 150 7.37 -3.57 -3.68
CA GLY A 150 8.56 -4.11 -4.32
C GLY A 150 9.28 -5.15 -3.49
N SER A 151 10.58 -5.36 -3.74
CA SER A 151 11.37 -6.25 -2.90
C SER A 151 11.31 -5.80 -1.45
N THR A 152 11.04 -6.73 -0.53
CA THR A 152 10.85 -6.39 0.89
C THR A 152 12.05 -5.67 1.48
N LYS A 153 13.26 -6.09 1.08
CA LYS A 153 14.49 -5.43 1.50
C LYS A 153 14.47 -3.93 1.16
N ARG A 154 14.11 -3.60 -0.07
CA ARG A 154 14.12 -2.22 -0.55
C ARG A 154 12.98 -1.39 0.00
N PHE A 155 11.83 -2.02 0.21
CA PHE A 155 10.66 -1.38 0.80
C PHE A 155 10.86 -0.97 2.27
N LEU A 156 11.69 -1.73 3.01
CA LEU A 156 11.98 -1.48 4.44
C LEU A 156 13.17 -0.53 4.68
N GLU A 157 13.91 -0.12 3.65
CA GLU A 157 14.98 0.89 3.70
C GLU A 157 14.42 2.31 3.72
#